data_3465146434a70173cb3aa2810b96d4c1
#
_entry.id   3465146434a70173cb3aa2810b96d4c1
#
_cell.length_a   1.000
_cell.length_b   1.000
_cell.length_c   1.000
_cell.angle_alpha   90.00
_cell.angle_beta   90.00
_cell.angle_gamma   90.00
#
_symmetry.space_group_name_H-M   'P 1'
#
loop_
_entity.id
_entity.type
_entity.pdbx_description
1 polymer ?
#
loop_
_entity_poly.entity_id
_entity_poly.type
_entity_poly.pdbx_seq_one_letter_code
_entity_poly.pdbx_strand_id
1 'polypeptide(L)'
;TIYIEHPTIELVKKFDKAFTSGDTKKIKELVTEDFKLYNGLSTNFANNNGSTLDGLIRNSKYWSNKLDEFKIESRGAAYPDALEFKGGRIWVYTYDILSGYDKENGFKIKTPYDRSILFNEKGDKIKYIIESFNTLHLSKYNNSLSTIENGKIFKDHPFIGVVRRMMSSFERGKLDKAYEDFLPNAKFYDINLPFGESRTLEEHKKGNQELLKKFEIVSINESGYPDLLKYNGDGYTIIAWWVVVLKHKKSKKETKLYLHNQLTLNNEGKIQRLVDYYNGSLLN
;
A
#
# COMPACT_ATOMS: atom_id res chain seq x y z
N THR A 1 -14.96 12.63 -35.94
CA THR A 1 -16.13 12.41 -35.08
C THR A 1 -15.69 11.64 -33.82
N ILE A 2 -16.29 11.94 -32.67
CA ILE A 2 -16.09 11.26 -31.39
C ILE A 2 -17.35 10.45 -31.09
N TYR A 3 -17.17 9.20 -30.69
CA TYR A 3 -18.26 8.30 -30.38
C TYR A 3 -18.03 7.66 -29.00
N ILE A 4 -19.07 7.62 -28.17
CA ILE A 4 -19.09 6.88 -26.89
C ILE A 4 -19.61 5.45 -27.09
N GLU A 5 -20.25 5.17 -28.20
CA GLU A 5 -20.69 3.86 -28.67
C GLU A 5 -20.18 3.65 -30.10
N HIS A 6 -19.33 2.64 -30.29
CA HIS A 6 -18.73 2.31 -31.57
C HIS A 6 -18.34 0.83 -31.60
N PRO A 7 -18.43 0.13 -32.75
CA PRO A 7 -18.04 -1.30 -32.84
C PRO A 7 -16.62 -1.59 -32.37
N THR A 8 -15.68 -0.65 -32.58
CA THR A 8 -14.29 -0.80 -32.11
C THR A 8 -14.15 -0.80 -30.61
N ILE A 9 -15.04 -0.12 -29.87
CA ILE A 9 -15.07 -0.16 -28.39
C ILE A 9 -15.40 -1.59 -27.93
N GLU A 10 -16.35 -2.24 -28.57
CA GLU A 10 -16.70 -3.64 -28.26
C GLU A 10 -15.55 -4.60 -28.63
N LEU A 11 -14.77 -4.30 -29.66
CA LEU A 11 -13.56 -5.05 -29.98
C LEU A 11 -12.49 -4.90 -28.89
N VAL A 12 -12.31 -3.70 -28.34
CA VAL A 12 -11.40 -3.48 -27.19
C VAL A 12 -11.83 -4.31 -25.98
N LYS A 13 -13.11 -4.32 -25.63
CA LYS A 13 -13.62 -5.15 -24.51
C LYS A 13 -13.37 -6.66 -24.75
N LYS A 14 -13.57 -7.13 -25.98
CA LYS A 14 -13.28 -8.52 -26.35
C LYS A 14 -11.78 -8.82 -26.25
N PHE A 15 -10.94 -7.88 -26.68
CA PHE A 15 -9.49 -7.97 -26.58
C PHE A 15 -9.04 -8.02 -25.10
N ASP A 16 -9.55 -7.13 -24.25
CA ASP A 16 -9.22 -7.09 -22.83
C ASP A 16 -9.58 -8.41 -22.13
N LYS A 17 -10.75 -8.96 -22.43
CA LYS A 17 -11.16 -10.27 -21.93
C LYS A 17 -10.21 -11.39 -22.39
N ALA A 18 -9.85 -11.39 -23.68
CA ALA A 18 -8.91 -12.38 -24.22
C ALA A 18 -7.51 -12.23 -23.62
N PHE A 19 -7.04 -11.00 -23.47
CA PHE A 19 -5.74 -10.70 -22.87
C PHE A 19 -5.67 -11.15 -21.41
N THR A 20 -6.66 -10.81 -20.61
CA THR A 20 -6.68 -11.13 -19.17
C THR A 20 -6.92 -12.62 -18.89
N SER A 21 -7.59 -13.32 -19.78
CA SER A 21 -7.80 -14.79 -19.69
C SER A 21 -6.67 -15.62 -20.30
N GLY A 22 -5.72 -15.02 -21.02
CA GLY A 22 -4.68 -15.75 -21.73
C GLY A 22 -5.16 -16.48 -22.99
N ASP A 23 -6.31 -16.09 -23.53
CA ASP A 23 -6.87 -16.64 -24.78
C ASP A 23 -6.10 -16.14 -26.02
N THR A 24 -4.96 -16.76 -26.25
CA THR A 24 -4.05 -16.36 -27.34
C THR A 24 -4.63 -16.56 -28.73
N LYS A 25 -5.57 -17.50 -28.90
CA LYS A 25 -6.25 -17.71 -30.16
C LYS A 25 -7.13 -16.49 -30.46
N LYS A 26 -7.91 -16.06 -29.47
CA LYS A 26 -8.79 -14.89 -29.61
C LYS A 26 -7.98 -13.60 -29.81
N ILE A 27 -6.85 -13.44 -29.12
CA ILE A 27 -5.95 -12.29 -29.36
C ILE A 27 -5.53 -12.23 -30.83
N LYS A 28 -5.06 -13.35 -31.41
CA LYS A 28 -4.64 -13.41 -32.84
C LYS A 28 -5.77 -13.07 -33.82
N GLU A 29 -7.01 -13.39 -33.49
CA GLU A 29 -8.17 -13.02 -34.31
C GLU A 29 -8.46 -11.51 -34.27
N LEU A 30 -8.21 -10.86 -33.15
CA LEU A 30 -8.58 -9.45 -32.88
C LEU A 30 -7.48 -8.44 -33.26
N VAL A 31 -6.26 -8.88 -33.54
CA VAL A 31 -5.15 -7.99 -33.90
C VAL A 31 -4.60 -8.30 -35.29
N THR A 32 -3.88 -7.36 -35.90
CA THR A 32 -3.22 -7.57 -37.20
C THR A 32 -1.93 -8.37 -37.02
N GLU A 33 -1.42 -9.00 -38.11
CA GLU A 33 -0.14 -9.73 -38.08
C GLU A 33 1.05 -8.79 -37.81
N ASP A 34 1.00 -7.55 -38.32
CA ASP A 34 1.98 -6.50 -38.10
C ASP A 34 1.77 -5.68 -36.81
N PHE A 35 0.97 -6.20 -35.87
CA PHE A 35 0.65 -5.56 -34.61
C PHE A 35 1.89 -5.07 -33.85
N LYS A 36 1.75 -3.90 -33.21
CA LYS A 36 2.78 -3.32 -32.33
C LYS A 36 2.16 -2.78 -31.03
N LEU A 37 2.89 -3.02 -29.93
CA LEU A 37 2.58 -2.48 -28.61
C LEU A 37 3.72 -1.54 -28.18
N TYR A 38 3.41 -0.29 -27.90
CA TYR A 38 4.36 0.75 -27.53
C TYR A 38 4.16 1.20 -26.08
N ASN A 39 5.27 1.51 -25.42
CA ASN A 39 5.22 2.18 -24.13
C ASN A 39 5.06 3.70 -24.34
N GLY A 40 3.92 4.26 -23.97
CA GLY A 40 3.60 5.69 -24.12
C GLY A 40 4.44 6.61 -23.24
N LEU A 41 5.13 6.07 -22.23
CA LEU A 41 6.03 6.82 -21.34
C LEU A 41 7.51 6.75 -21.79
N SER A 42 7.81 6.08 -22.91
CA SER A 42 9.18 6.00 -23.44
C SER A 42 9.65 7.37 -23.94
N THR A 43 10.82 7.79 -23.48
CA THR A 43 11.49 9.00 -23.98
C THR A 43 12.43 8.72 -25.16
N ASN A 44 12.68 7.45 -25.48
CA ASN A 44 13.55 7.02 -26.57
C ASN A 44 12.73 6.62 -27.80
N PHE A 45 12.17 7.61 -28.50
CA PHE A 45 11.35 7.37 -29.67
C PHE A 45 12.12 6.78 -30.85
N ALA A 46 13.41 7.06 -30.98
CA ALA A 46 14.24 6.59 -32.09
C ALA A 46 14.46 5.07 -32.07
N ASN A 47 14.48 4.45 -30.90
CA ASN A 47 14.72 3.01 -30.71
C ASN A 47 13.48 2.26 -30.18
N ASN A 48 12.30 2.90 -30.13
CA ASN A 48 11.07 2.26 -29.70
C ASN A 48 10.46 1.45 -30.86
N ASN A 49 10.97 0.24 -31.07
CA ASN A 49 10.48 -0.68 -32.12
C ASN A 49 9.13 -1.32 -31.76
N GLY A 50 8.62 -1.10 -30.54
CA GLY A 50 7.42 -1.72 -30.02
C GLY A 50 7.54 -3.24 -29.85
N SER A 51 6.70 -3.80 -28.98
CA SER A 51 6.55 -5.25 -28.83
C SER A 51 5.68 -5.81 -29.94
N THR A 52 6.04 -6.97 -30.48
CA THR A 52 5.29 -7.64 -31.55
C THR A 52 4.09 -8.43 -31.00
N LEU A 53 3.29 -9.01 -31.89
CA LEU A 53 2.21 -9.94 -31.55
C LEU A 53 2.72 -11.10 -30.67
N ASP A 54 3.89 -11.66 -30.95
CA ASP A 54 4.46 -12.71 -30.09
C ASP A 54 4.79 -12.20 -28.69
N GLY A 55 5.26 -10.96 -28.58
CA GLY A 55 5.47 -10.28 -27.30
C GLY A 55 4.16 -10.10 -26.53
N LEU A 56 3.11 -9.64 -27.20
CA LEU A 56 1.76 -9.51 -26.62
C LEU A 56 1.24 -10.85 -26.09
N ILE A 57 1.39 -11.93 -26.89
CA ILE A 57 0.97 -13.28 -26.51
C ILE A 57 1.72 -13.77 -25.28
N ARG A 58 3.06 -13.57 -25.23
CA ARG A 58 3.85 -13.92 -24.04
C ARG A 58 3.40 -13.15 -22.80
N ASN A 59 3.14 -11.85 -22.94
CA ASN A 59 2.64 -11.03 -21.83
C ASN A 59 1.26 -11.50 -21.33
N SER A 60 0.34 -11.75 -22.24
CA SER A 60 -0.99 -12.26 -21.89
C SER A 60 -0.90 -13.58 -21.10
N LYS A 61 -0.13 -14.55 -21.61
CA LYS A 61 0.10 -15.82 -20.91
C LYS A 61 0.78 -15.65 -19.55
N TYR A 62 1.80 -14.78 -19.48
CA TYR A 62 2.49 -14.52 -18.23
C TYR A 62 1.55 -13.98 -17.16
N TRP A 63 0.84 -12.90 -17.47
CA TRP A 63 -0.02 -12.25 -16.50
C TRP A 63 -1.25 -13.06 -16.12
N SER A 64 -1.91 -13.73 -17.08
CA SER A 64 -3.06 -14.59 -16.81
C SER A 64 -2.71 -15.82 -15.95
N ASN A 65 -1.49 -16.34 -16.10
CA ASN A 65 -1.01 -17.43 -15.26
C ASN A 65 -0.56 -16.95 -13.87
N LYS A 66 0.02 -15.74 -13.80
CA LYS A 66 0.63 -15.20 -12.58
C LYS A 66 -0.40 -14.56 -11.63
N LEU A 67 -1.48 -13.99 -12.19
CA LEU A 67 -2.45 -13.23 -11.42
C LEU A 67 -3.79 -13.97 -11.29
N ASP A 68 -4.34 -13.93 -10.08
CA ASP A 68 -5.76 -14.19 -9.85
C ASP A 68 -6.56 -12.90 -10.05
N GLU A 69 -7.82 -13.03 -10.45
CA GLU A 69 -8.75 -11.92 -10.71
C GLU A 69 -8.14 -10.85 -11.63
N PHE A 70 -7.36 -11.27 -12.62
CA PHE A 70 -6.73 -10.35 -13.56
C PHE A 70 -7.79 -9.65 -14.42
N LYS A 71 -7.88 -8.33 -14.31
CA LYS A 71 -8.92 -7.51 -14.93
C LYS A 71 -8.37 -6.21 -15.49
N ILE A 72 -9.04 -5.74 -16.54
CA ILE A 72 -8.95 -4.38 -17.07
C ILE A 72 -10.36 -3.82 -17.04
N GLU A 73 -10.62 -2.79 -16.25
CA GLU A 73 -11.96 -2.21 -16.03
C GLU A 73 -11.88 -0.69 -16.08
N SER A 74 -12.93 -0.03 -16.56
CA SER A 74 -12.97 1.43 -16.63
C SER A 74 -12.76 2.09 -15.27
N ARG A 75 -11.99 3.17 -15.24
CA ARG A 75 -11.65 3.93 -14.04
C ARG A 75 -12.80 4.85 -13.62
N GLY A 76 -13.54 4.47 -12.58
CA GLY A 76 -14.66 5.25 -12.08
C GLY A 76 -15.77 5.41 -13.14
N ALA A 77 -16.13 6.66 -13.43
CA ALA A 77 -17.14 7.00 -14.45
C ALA A 77 -16.55 7.19 -15.86
N ALA A 78 -15.25 6.90 -16.08
CA ALA A 78 -14.64 7.01 -17.39
C ALA A 78 -15.21 5.96 -18.35
N TYR A 79 -15.28 6.30 -19.59
CA TYR A 79 -15.68 5.42 -20.68
C TYR A 79 -14.71 5.56 -21.85
N PRO A 80 -14.56 4.54 -22.71
CA PRO A 80 -13.69 4.63 -23.86
C PRO A 80 -14.30 5.57 -24.93
N ASP A 81 -13.43 6.38 -25.56
CA ASP A 81 -13.79 7.24 -26.68
C ASP A 81 -13.30 6.65 -28.00
N ALA A 82 -14.16 6.47 -29.00
CA ALA A 82 -13.75 6.15 -30.35
C ALA A 82 -13.70 7.43 -31.20
N LEU A 83 -12.55 7.68 -31.84
CA LEU A 83 -12.32 8.84 -32.70
C LEU A 83 -12.08 8.39 -34.14
N GLU A 84 -12.93 8.85 -35.03
CA GLU A 84 -12.77 8.66 -36.45
C GLU A 84 -12.19 9.94 -37.09
N PHE A 85 -11.00 9.83 -37.66
CA PHE A 85 -10.27 10.92 -38.29
C PHE A 85 -10.56 11.00 -39.79
N LYS A 86 -10.37 12.18 -40.38
CA LYS A 86 -10.40 12.32 -41.84
C LYS A 86 -9.37 11.36 -42.47
N GLY A 87 -9.81 10.57 -43.44
CA GLY A 87 -8.98 9.51 -44.04
C GLY A 87 -9.17 8.12 -43.42
N GLY A 88 -10.23 7.92 -42.64
CA GLY A 88 -10.69 6.59 -42.20
C GLY A 88 -9.93 5.93 -41.08
N ARG A 89 -8.98 6.65 -40.42
CA ARG A 89 -8.28 6.10 -39.25
C ARG A 89 -9.15 6.17 -38.01
N ILE A 90 -9.28 5.03 -37.31
CA ILE A 90 -10.07 4.92 -36.09
C ILE A 90 -9.13 4.67 -34.92
N TRP A 91 -9.25 5.50 -33.89
CA TRP A 91 -8.58 5.35 -32.61
C TRP A 91 -9.58 5.17 -31.50
N VAL A 92 -9.27 4.30 -30.54
CA VAL A 92 -10.01 4.18 -29.27
C VAL A 92 -9.08 4.58 -28.14
N TYR A 93 -9.53 5.48 -27.29
CA TYR A 93 -8.83 5.88 -26.07
C TYR A 93 -9.52 5.28 -24.87
N THR A 94 -8.77 4.65 -23.98
CA THR A 94 -9.31 4.04 -22.76
C THR A 94 -8.62 4.58 -21.52
N TYR A 95 -9.39 4.68 -20.44
CA TYR A 95 -8.96 5.17 -19.12
C TYR A 95 -9.35 4.12 -18.10
N ASP A 96 -8.47 3.13 -17.91
CA ASP A 96 -8.78 1.92 -17.18
C ASP A 96 -8.01 1.81 -15.86
N ILE A 97 -8.36 0.80 -15.11
CA ILE A 97 -7.58 0.22 -14.03
C ILE A 97 -7.22 -1.21 -14.44
N LEU A 98 -5.93 -1.52 -14.45
CA LEU A 98 -5.43 -2.87 -14.51
C LEU A 98 -5.26 -3.37 -13.08
N SER A 99 -5.83 -4.54 -12.77
CA SER A 99 -5.80 -5.10 -11.42
C SER A 99 -5.69 -6.62 -11.40
N GLY A 100 -5.17 -7.16 -10.30
CA GLY A 100 -5.04 -8.58 -10.03
C GLY A 100 -4.23 -8.85 -8.76
N TYR A 101 -4.16 -10.10 -8.34
CA TYR A 101 -3.39 -10.54 -7.18
C TYR A 101 -2.39 -11.59 -7.61
N ASP A 102 -1.12 -11.41 -7.26
CA ASP A 102 -0.10 -12.43 -7.51
C ASP A 102 -0.42 -13.71 -6.74
N LYS A 103 -0.46 -14.85 -7.44
CA LYS A 103 -0.83 -16.16 -6.88
C LYS A 103 0.15 -16.69 -5.86
N GLU A 104 1.42 -16.29 -5.95
CA GLU A 104 2.49 -16.83 -5.10
C GLU A 104 2.68 -15.98 -3.84
N ASN A 105 2.71 -14.65 -3.98
CA ASN A 105 3.02 -13.77 -2.87
C ASN A 105 1.85 -12.86 -2.42
N GLY A 106 0.70 -12.93 -3.11
CA GLY A 106 -0.48 -12.15 -2.76
C GLY A 106 -0.38 -10.66 -3.05
N PHE A 107 0.67 -10.20 -3.75
CA PHE A 107 0.83 -8.77 -4.06
C PHE A 107 -0.35 -8.28 -4.90
N LYS A 108 -0.99 -7.22 -4.44
CA LYS A 108 -2.11 -6.58 -5.15
C LYS A 108 -1.57 -5.60 -6.19
N ILE A 109 -1.73 -5.94 -7.45
CA ILE A 109 -1.55 -4.99 -8.56
C ILE A 109 -2.87 -4.22 -8.72
N LYS A 110 -2.81 -2.90 -8.67
CA LYS A 110 -3.92 -2.01 -9.01
C LYS A 110 -3.33 -0.69 -9.49
N THR A 111 -3.38 -0.45 -10.80
CA THR A 111 -2.72 0.70 -11.41
C THR A 111 -3.58 1.31 -12.50
N PRO A 112 -3.58 2.65 -12.66
CA PRO A 112 -4.10 3.28 -13.87
C PRO A 112 -3.45 2.68 -15.11
N TYR A 113 -4.26 2.43 -16.13
CA TYR A 113 -3.85 1.82 -17.40
C TYR A 113 -4.55 2.54 -18.55
N ASP A 114 -3.89 3.54 -19.08
CA ASP A 114 -4.44 4.36 -20.15
C ASP A 114 -3.85 3.92 -21.50
N ARG A 115 -4.71 3.80 -22.51
CA ARG A 115 -4.29 3.30 -23.82
C ARG A 115 -4.86 4.15 -24.96
N SER A 116 -4.03 4.28 -26.02
CA SER A 116 -4.45 4.74 -27.35
C SER A 116 -4.33 3.57 -28.31
N ILE A 117 -5.44 3.16 -28.89
CA ILE A 117 -5.59 1.93 -29.68
C ILE A 117 -5.97 2.29 -31.12
N LEU A 118 -5.06 2.02 -32.07
CA LEU A 118 -5.31 2.21 -33.50
C LEU A 118 -5.84 0.93 -34.12
N PHE A 119 -6.90 1.07 -34.93
CA PHE A 119 -7.45 0.00 -35.75
C PHE A 119 -6.90 0.02 -37.18
N ASN A 120 -7.03 -1.11 -37.88
CA ASN A 120 -6.80 -1.18 -39.32
C ASN A 120 -7.88 -0.37 -40.07
N GLU A 121 -7.71 -0.19 -41.39
CA GLU A 121 -8.62 0.62 -42.22
C GLU A 121 -10.09 0.10 -42.21
N LYS A 122 -10.28 -1.20 -42.00
CA LYS A 122 -11.63 -1.80 -41.91
C LYS A 122 -12.27 -1.62 -40.53
N GLY A 123 -11.51 -1.22 -39.52
CA GLY A 123 -11.97 -1.09 -38.15
C GLY A 123 -12.29 -2.42 -37.44
N ASP A 124 -11.82 -3.55 -37.97
CA ASP A 124 -12.13 -4.89 -37.48
C ASP A 124 -10.99 -5.57 -36.72
N LYS A 125 -9.76 -4.98 -36.76
CA LYS A 125 -8.59 -5.48 -36.03
C LYS A 125 -7.75 -4.35 -35.43
N ILE A 126 -7.21 -4.61 -34.26
CA ILE A 126 -6.26 -3.70 -33.60
C ILE A 126 -4.91 -3.78 -34.27
N LYS A 127 -4.36 -2.65 -34.69
CA LYS A 127 -3.04 -2.52 -35.33
C LYS A 127 -1.96 -2.08 -34.36
N TYR A 128 -2.24 -1.06 -33.54
CA TYR A 128 -1.31 -0.56 -32.52
C TYR A 128 -2.03 -0.38 -31.19
N ILE A 129 -1.27 -0.59 -30.12
CA ILE A 129 -1.60 -0.12 -28.78
C ILE A 129 -0.43 0.72 -28.28
N ILE A 130 -0.71 1.91 -27.77
CA ILE A 130 0.21 2.72 -26.98
C ILE A 130 -0.33 2.69 -25.58
N GLU A 131 0.42 2.13 -24.63
CA GLU A 131 -0.01 1.96 -23.25
C GLU A 131 0.80 2.79 -22.28
N SER A 132 0.14 3.28 -21.23
CA SER A 132 0.76 4.01 -20.13
C SER A 132 0.24 3.49 -18.80
N PHE A 133 1.13 3.20 -17.86
CA PHE A 133 0.81 2.73 -16.52
C PHE A 133 1.84 3.22 -15.49
N ASN A 134 1.52 3.10 -14.22
CA ASN A 134 2.40 3.53 -13.14
C ASN A 134 3.60 2.57 -12.99
N THR A 135 4.75 2.96 -13.55
CA THR A 135 5.99 2.17 -13.51
C THR A 135 6.52 1.96 -12.09
N LEU A 136 6.29 2.92 -11.17
CA LEU A 136 6.69 2.79 -9.77
C LEU A 136 5.90 1.65 -9.07
N HIS A 137 4.63 1.48 -9.41
CA HIS A 137 3.82 0.39 -8.85
C HIS A 137 4.33 -0.97 -9.33
N LEU A 138 4.70 -1.08 -10.62
CA LEU A 138 5.32 -2.30 -11.15
C LEU A 138 6.71 -2.57 -10.58
N SER A 139 7.50 -1.53 -10.29
CA SER A 139 8.78 -1.68 -9.59
C SER A 139 8.59 -2.25 -8.19
N LYS A 140 7.58 -1.79 -7.46
CA LYS A 140 7.22 -2.36 -6.15
C LYS A 140 6.81 -3.83 -6.26
N TYR A 141 6.02 -4.18 -7.28
CA TYR A 141 5.69 -5.57 -7.55
C TYR A 141 6.94 -6.41 -7.84
N ASN A 142 7.82 -5.96 -8.74
CA ASN A 142 9.06 -6.68 -9.07
C ASN A 142 9.94 -6.87 -7.83
N ASN A 143 10.05 -5.85 -6.97
CA ASN A 143 10.77 -5.97 -5.71
C ASN A 143 10.15 -7.00 -4.76
N SER A 144 8.83 -7.17 -4.79
CA SER A 144 8.13 -8.17 -3.95
C SER A 144 8.45 -9.62 -4.34
N LEU A 145 9.01 -9.84 -5.51
CA LEU A 145 9.47 -11.18 -5.98
C LEU A 145 10.87 -11.54 -5.49
N SER A 146 11.52 -10.65 -4.74
CA SER A 146 12.89 -10.82 -4.27
C SER A 146 12.98 -10.68 -2.77
N THR A 147 14.01 -11.28 -2.16
CA THR A 147 14.35 -10.99 -0.77
C THR A 147 15.26 -9.76 -0.73
N ILE A 148 14.78 -8.68 -0.08
CA ILE A 148 15.52 -7.44 0.08
C ILE A 148 15.68 -7.19 1.57
N GLU A 149 16.92 -7.12 2.05
CA GLU A 149 17.23 -6.76 3.42
C GLU A 149 16.99 -5.25 3.63
N ASN A 150 16.15 -4.91 4.61
CA ASN A 150 15.74 -3.53 4.87
C ASN A 150 16.36 -2.94 6.15
N GLY A 151 17.36 -3.57 6.74
CA GLY A 151 18.02 -3.06 7.93
C GLY A 151 18.41 -4.16 8.93
N LYS A 152 18.58 -3.75 10.20
CA LYS A 152 18.99 -4.64 11.29
C LYS A 152 17.99 -4.63 12.42
N ILE A 153 17.84 -5.77 13.09
CA ILE A 153 17.05 -5.92 14.32
C ILE A 153 18.02 -6.11 15.47
N PHE A 154 17.81 -5.35 16.56
CA PHE A 154 18.61 -5.43 17.79
C PHE A 154 17.70 -5.82 18.95
N LYS A 155 18.08 -6.87 19.66
CA LYS A 155 17.48 -7.28 20.94
C LYS A 155 17.95 -6.40 22.08
N ASP A 156 19.20 -5.93 22.03
CA ASP A 156 19.82 -5.05 23.00
C ASP A 156 20.43 -3.84 22.29
N HIS A 157 20.01 -2.64 22.69
CA HIS A 157 20.50 -1.37 22.15
C HIS A 157 20.17 -0.24 23.13
N PRO A 158 21.02 0.82 23.28
CA PRO A 158 20.73 1.93 24.19
C PRO A 158 19.36 2.59 23.99
N PHE A 159 18.87 2.65 22.76
CA PHE A 159 17.55 3.22 22.46
C PHE A 159 16.37 2.37 23.00
N ILE A 160 16.53 1.06 23.19
CA ILE A 160 15.51 0.23 23.86
C ILE A 160 15.29 0.72 25.30
N GLY A 161 16.33 1.28 25.93
CA GLY A 161 16.19 1.91 27.24
C GLY A 161 15.16 3.03 27.30
N VAL A 162 14.90 3.70 26.17
CA VAL A 162 13.87 4.78 26.07
C VAL A 162 12.49 4.25 26.40
N VAL A 163 12.05 3.16 25.77
CA VAL A 163 10.72 2.59 26.03
C VAL A 163 10.64 1.98 27.43
N ARG A 164 11.72 1.36 27.93
CA ARG A 164 11.77 0.84 29.31
C ARG A 164 11.65 1.96 30.34
N ARG A 165 12.35 3.09 30.16
CA ARG A 165 12.22 4.26 31.05
C ARG A 165 10.81 4.85 31.01
N MET A 166 10.23 4.96 29.83
CA MET A 166 8.85 5.39 29.64
C MET A 166 7.89 4.53 30.47
N MET A 167 7.90 3.21 30.23
CA MET A 167 6.94 2.28 30.87
C MET A 167 7.17 2.16 32.39
N SER A 168 8.41 2.10 32.86
CA SER A 168 8.71 2.09 34.30
C SER A 168 8.35 3.40 34.98
N SER A 169 8.38 4.52 34.27
CA SER A 169 7.94 5.82 34.82
C SER A 169 6.41 5.90 34.91
N PHE A 170 5.69 5.36 33.92
CA PHE A 170 4.24 5.18 34.00
C PHE A 170 3.85 4.31 35.18
N GLU A 171 4.45 3.14 35.34
CA GLU A 171 4.18 2.23 36.46
C GLU A 171 4.31 2.92 37.81
N ARG A 172 5.30 3.77 37.97
CA ARG A 172 5.55 4.54 39.20
C ARG A 172 4.76 5.85 39.31
N GLY A 173 3.85 6.12 38.37
CA GLY A 173 3.05 7.35 38.33
C GLY A 173 3.85 8.64 38.07
N LYS A 174 5.08 8.52 37.55
CA LYS A 174 5.98 9.66 37.26
C LYS A 174 5.78 10.14 35.82
N LEU A 175 4.63 10.75 35.53
CA LEU A 175 4.24 11.14 34.16
C LEU A 175 5.25 12.04 33.48
N ASP A 176 5.80 13.06 34.16
CA ASP A 176 6.79 13.97 33.53
C ASP A 176 8.03 13.22 33.03
N LYS A 177 8.51 12.24 33.83
CA LYS A 177 9.61 11.38 33.43
C LYS A 177 9.25 10.41 32.32
N ALA A 178 8.01 9.97 32.25
CA ALA A 178 7.52 9.08 31.18
C ALA A 178 7.57 9.78 29.81
N TYR A 179 7.46 11.10 29.78
CA TYR A 179 7.44 11.89 28.55
C TYR A 179 8.78 12.60 28.24
N GLU A 180 9.81 12.42 29.02
CA GLU A 180 11.12 13.12 28.91
C GLU A 180 11.84 12.86 27.57
N ASP A 181 11.64 11.66 26.99
CA ASP A 181 12.27 11.27 25.73
C ASP A 181 11.43 11.58 24.49
N PHE A 182 10.25 12.22 24.62
CA PHE A 182 9.44 12.64 23.48
C PHE A 182 9.85 14.02 22.95
N LEU A 183 9.80 14.18 21.63
CA LEU A 183 9.87 15.50 21.02
C LEU A 183 8.61 16.31 21.32
N PRO A 184 8.70 17.66 21.42
CA PRO A 184 7.54 18.52 21.70
C PRO A 184 6.39 18.36 20.67
N ASN A 185 6.74 18.06 19.42
CA ASN A 185 5.80 17.86 18.32
C ASN A 185 5.47 16.40 18.05
N ALA A 186 5.81 15.48 18.98
CA ALA A 186 5.51 14.06 18.84
C ALA A 186 4.01 13.81 18.64
N LYS A 187 3.69 12.78 17.85
CA LYS A 187 2.32 12.36 17.54
C LYS A 187 1.99 11.04 18.21
N PHE A 188 0.81 10.98 18.80
CA PHE A 188 0.29 9.83 19.52
C PHE A 188 -0.93 9.27 18.80
N TYR A 189 -0.83 8.04 18.35
CA TYR A 189 -1.90 7.29 17.70
C TYR A 189 -2.36 6.17 18.62
N ASP A 190 -3.64 5.87 18.56
CA ASP A 190 -4.27 4.85 19.37
C ASP A 190 -5.34 4.18 18.51
N ILE A 191 -5.38 2.85 18.47
CA ILE A 191 -6.37 2.12 17.68
C ILE A 191 -7.82 2.40 18.07
N ASN A 192 -8.04 2.99 19.26
CA ASN A 192 -9.36 3.38 19.72
C ASN A 192 -9.77 4.79 19.26
N LEU A 193 -8.90 5.53 18.54
CA LEU A 193 -9.22 6.78 17.87
C LEU A 193 -9.77 6.53 16.45
N PRO A 194 -10.56 7.46 15.92
CA PRO A 194 -10.95 7.42 14.50
C PRO A 194 -9.74 7.34 13.59
N PHE A 195 -9.90 6.67 12.45
CA PHE A 195 -8.79 6.48 11.50
C PHE A 195 -8.18 7.81 11.06
N GLY A 196 -6.86 7.91 11.14
CA GLY A 196 -6.09 9.11 10.74
C GLY A 196 -5.98 10.18 11.82
N GLU A 197 -6.69 10.07 12.94
CA GLU A 197 -6.57 11.01 14.06
C GLU A 197 -5.35 10.70 14.93
N SER A 198 -4.79 11.74 15.52
CA SER A 198 -3.67 11.63 16.49
C SER A 198 -3.82 12.68 17.56
N ARG A 199 -3.26 12.41 18.72
CA ARG A 199 -3.15 13.38 19.83
C ARG A 199 -1.80 14.06 19.83
N THR A 200 -1.76 15.27 20.32
CA THR A 200 -0.54 15.98 20.68
C THR A 200 0.03 15.42 21.99
N LEU A 201 1.26 15.80 22.33
CA LEU A 201 1.89 15.45 23.60
C LEU A 201 1.04 15.87 24.80
N GLU A 202 0.51 17.10 24.78
CA GLU A 202 -0.31 17.64 25.89
C GLU A 202 -1.66 16.91 26.02
N GLU A 203 -2.32 16.61 24.91
CA GLU A 203 -3.57 15.85 24.92
C GLU A 203 -3.36 14.43 25.44
N HIS A 204 -2.25 13.78 25.04
CA HIS A 204 -1.92 12.44 25.51
C HIS A 204 -1.56 12.43 27.01
N LYS A 205 -0.77 13.40 27.50
CA LYS A 205 -0.50 13.60 28.92
C LYS A 205 -1.79 13.76 29.72
N LYS A 206 -2.69 14.62 29.26
CA LYS A 206 -4.00 14.86 29.90
C LYS A 206 -4.83 13.58 29.96
N GLY A 207 -4.87 12.80 28.87
CA GLY A 207 -5.56 11.51 28.81
C GLY A 207 -5.03 10.54 29.88
N ASN A 208 -3.72 10.43 30.03
CA ASN A 208 -3.10 9.57 31.06
C ASN A 208 -3.30 10.10 32.48
N GLN A 209 -3.34 11.40 32.68
CA GLN A 209 -3.73 11.98 33.99
C GLN A 209 -5.14 11.58 34.37
N GLU A 210 -6.10 11.64 33.44
CA GLU A 210 -7.48 11.22 33.69
C GLU A 210 -7.59 9.71 33.96
N LEU A 211 -6.81 8.88 33.22
CA LEU A 211 -6.71 7.45 33.51
C LEU A 211 -6.23 7.19 34.92
N LEU A 212 -5.18 7.85 35.36
CA LEU A 212 -4.60 7.69 36.70
C LEU A 212 -5.48 8.24 37.82
N LYS A 213 -6.45 9.11 37.54
CA LYS A 213 -7.50 9.47 38.52
C LYS A 213 -8.43 8.29 38.81
N LYS A 214 -8.75 7.48 37.82
CA LYS A 214 -9.64 6.34 37.88
C LYS A 214 -8.96 5.05 38.33
N PHE A 215 -7.74 4.84 37.84
CA PHE A 215 -6.98 3.59 38.03
C PHE A 215 -5.67 3.82 38.76
N GLU A 216 -5.25 2.80 39.47
CA GLU A 216 -3.90 2.59 39.95
C GLU A 216 -3.20 1.59 39.02
N ILE A 217 -1.97 1.86 38.64
CA ILE A 217 -1.16 0.90 37.87
C ILE A 217 -0.53 -0.06 38.91
N VAL A 218 -0.95 -1.32 38.86
CA VAL A 218 -0.43 -2.35 39.76
C VAL A 218 0.93 -2.85 39.27
N SER A 219 1.03 -3.11 37.95
CA SER A 219 2.30 -3.52 37.31
C SER A 219 2.25 -3.33 35.81
N ILE A 220 3.45 -3.11 35.23
CA ILE A 220 3.72 -3.13 33.79
C ILE A 220 4.90 -4.06 33.54
N ASN A 221 4.66 -5.20 32.95
CA ASN A 221 5.69 -6.21 32.70
C ASN A 221 5.88 -6.43 31.20
N GLU A 222 7.14 -6.61 30.78
CA GLU A 222 7.43 -7.02 29.40
C GLU A 222 6.78 -8.36 29.09
N SER A 223 6.15 -8.46 27.90
CA SER A 223 5.70 -9.71 27.31
C SER A 223 6.66 -10.08 26.19
N GLY A 224 7.70 -10.84 26.51
CA GLY A 224 8.86 -11.03 25.65
C GLY A 224 9.95 -10.00 25.92
N TYR A 225 10.46 -9.36 24.89
CA TYR A 225 11.45 -8.28 24.96
C TYR A 225 11.18 -7.25 23.84
N PRO A 226 11.56 -5.97 24.05
CA PRO A 226 11.48 -4.98 22.98
C PRO A 226 12.54 -5.24 21.91
N ASP A 227 12.11 -5.12 20.64
CA ASP A 227 13.01 -5.12 19.49
C ASP A 227 13.23 -3.70 18.97
N LEU A 228 14.47 -3.37 18.59
CA LEU A 228 14.78 -2.16 17.84
C LEU A 228 15.09 -2.51 16.39
N LEU A 229 14.36 -1.93 15.48
CA LEU A 229 14.60 -2.00 14.05
C LEU A 229 15.33 -0.74 13.59
N LYS A 230 16.49 -0.92 12.97
CA LYS A 230 17.23 0.14 12.27
C LYS A 230 17.10 -0.10 10.78
N TYR A 231 16.39 0.76 10.08
CA TYR A 231 16.21 0.65 8.64
C TYR A 231 17.45 1.08 7.85
N ASN A 232 17.60 0.58 6.61
CA ASN A 232 18.71 0.95 5.71
C ASN A 232 18.69 2.42 5.27
N GLY A 233 17.55 3.12 5.42
CA GLY A 233 17.47 4.57 5.41
C GLY A 233 17.67 5.14 6.81
N ASP A 234 17.27 6.38 7.02
CA ASP A 234 17.23 6.97 8.34
C ASP A 234 15.98 6.50 9.09
N GLY A 235 16.15 6.22 10.38
CA GLY A 235 15.06 5.95 11.28
C GLY A 235 15.22 4.67 12.10
N TYR A 236 14.63 4.75 13.27
CA TYR A 236 14.58 3.65 14.23
C TYR A 236 13.13 3.43 14.64
N THR A 237 12.75 2.17 14.79
CA THR A 237 11.45 1.80 15.34
C THR A 237 11.66 0.81 16.49
N ILE A 238 11.09 1.10 17.65
CA ILE A 238 10.99 0.14 18.74
C ILE A 238 9.61 -0.53 18.65
N ILE A 239 9.61 -1.85 18.79
CA ILE A 239 8.41 -2.67 18.89
C ILE A 239 8.45 -3.35 20.24
N ALA A 240 7.41 -3.15 21.06
CA ALA A 240 7.38 -3.67 22.43
C ALA A 240 5.99 -4.17 22.81
N TRP A 241 5.93 -5.19 23.67
CA TRP A 241 4.71 -5.80 24.19
C TRP A 241 4.75 -5.80 25.71
N TRP A 242 3.60 -5.52 26.31
CA TRP A 242 3.46 -5.38 27.75
C TRP A 242 2.20 -6.06 28.26
N VAL A 243 2.27 -6.57 29.47
CA VAL A 243 1.09 -6.91 30.27
C VAL A 243 0.94 -5.81 31.31
N VAL A 244 -0.13 -5.05 31.19
CA VAL A 244 -0.47 -3.97 32.11
C VAL A 244 -1.59 -4.43 33.04
N VAL A 245 -1.39 -4.30 34.34
CA VAL A 245 -2.39 -4.58 35.35
C VAL A 245 -2.82 -3.28 36.00
N LEU A 246 -4.09 -2.96 35.84
CA LEU A 246 -4.74 -1.76 36.37
C LEU A 246 -5.75 -2.15 37.45
N LYS A 247 -5.86 -1.35 38.53
CA LYS A 247 -6.85 -1.50 39.57
C LYS A 247 -7.74 -0.28 39.60
N HIS A 248 -9.02 -0.46 39.41
CA HIS A 248 -9.99 0.65 39.50
C HIS A 248 -10.10 1.13 40.96
N LYS A 249 -9.85 2.42 41.22
CA LYS A 249 -9.71 2.96 42.58
C LYS A 249 -10.99 2.83 43.42
N LYS A 250 -12.17 3.00 42.80
CA LYS A 250 -13.47 2.89 43.50
C LYS A 250 -13.90 1.43 43.69
N SER A 251 -14.01 0.66 42.60
CA SER A 251 -14.53 -0.71 42.64
C SER A 251 -13.52 -1.74 43.13
N LYS A 252 -12.24 -1.39 43.21
CA LYS A 252 -11.10 -2.28 43.52
C LYS A 252 -10.92 -3.43 42.54
N LYS A 253 -11.66 -3.45 41.42
CA LYS A 253 -11.54 -4.46 40.38
C LYS A 253 -10.22 -4.32 39.66
N GLU A 254 -9.52 -5.42 39.47
CA GLU A 254 -8.31 -5.50 38.65
C GLU A 254 -8.64 -5.87 37.22
N THR A 255 -7.96 -5.22 36.29
CA THR A 255 -8.05 -5.45 34.85
C THR A 255 -6.67 -5.69 34.28
N LYS A 256 -6.49 -6.79 33.56
CA LYS A 256 -5.27 -7.07 32.79
C LYS A 256 -5.52 -6.77 31.33
N LEU A 257 -4.60 -6.06 30.70
CA LEU A 257 -4.63 -5.81 29.27
C LEU A 257 -3.26 -6.03 28.64
N TYR A 258 -3.27 -6.45 27.39
CA TYR A 258 -2.09 -6.43 26.55
C TYR A 258 -1.96 -5.07 25.90
N LEU A 259 -0.79 -4.50 25.96
CA LEU A 259 -0.41 -3.27 25.27
C LEU A 259 0.73 -3.57 24.33
N HIS A 260 0.58 -3.19 23.06
CA HIS A 260 1.66 -3.19 22.08
C HIS A 260 1.97 -1.75 21.69
N ASN A 261 3.25 -1.40 21.78
CA ASN A 261 3.75 -0.08 21.39
C ASN A 261 4.59 -0.18 20.12
N GLN A 262 4.43 0.78 19.21
CA GLN A 262 5.37 1.08 18.15
C GLN A 262 5.87 2.52 18.33
N LEU A 263 7.16 2.68 18.55
CA LEU A 263 7.80 3.99 18.74
C LEU A 263 8.74 4.29 17.58
N THR A 264 8.50 5.39 16.87
CA THR A 264 9.47 5.89 15.88
C THR A 264 10.37 6.92 16.55
N LEU A 265 11.69 6.74 16.41
CA LEU A 265 12.71 7.60 17.02
C LEU A 265 13.53 8.31 15.93
N ASN A 266 14.04 9.49 16.27
CA ASN A 266 15.07 10.16 15.49
C ASN A 266 16.47 9.55 15.75
N ASN A 267 17.49 10.07 15.07
CA ASN A 267 18.87 9.60 15.20
C ASN A 267 19.50 9.87 16.59
N GLU A 268 18.87 10.71 17.40
CA GLU A 268 19.29 11.01 18.79
C GLU A 268 18.56 10.14 19.81
N GLY A 269 17.65 9.26 19.37
CA GLY A 269 16.85 8.39 20.24
C GLY A 269 15.64 9.08 20.86
N LYS A 270 15.23 10.27 20.38
CA LYS A 270 14.00 10.93 20.82
C LYS A 270 12.79 10.42 20.06
N ILE A 271 11.66 10.26 20.77
CA ILE A 271 10.44 9.70 20.23
C ILE A 271 9.68 10.78 19.44
N GLN A 272 9.45 10.51 18.16
CA GLN A 272 8.68 11.36 17.26
C GLN A 272 7.21 10.93 17.15
N ARG A 273 6.97 9.62 17.30
CA ARG A 273 5.66 9.02 17.13
C ARG A 273 5.52 7.82 18.04
N LEU A 274 4.35 7.70 18.66
CA LEU A 274 3.90 6.52 19.39
C LEU A 274 2.60 6.01 18.79
N VAL A 275 2.49 4.71 18.61
CA VAL A 275 1.23 4.04 18.27
C VAL A 275 0.95 2.97 19.31
N ASP A 276 -0.21 3.06 19.94
CA ASP A 276 -0.66 2.13 20.97
C ASP A 276 -1.77 1.23 20.45
N TYR A 277 -1.62 -0.07 20.70
CA TYR A 277 -2.59 -1.09 20.37
C TYR A 277 -3.01 -1.81 21.67
N TYR A 278 -4.24 -1.59 22.09
CA TYR A 278 -4.84 -2.24 23.26
C TYR A 278 -6.35 -2.25 23.17
N ASN A 279 -7.00 -3.06 23.97
CA ASN A 279 -8.46 -3.08 24.04
C ASN A 279 -8.97 -1.99 25.00
N GLY A 280 -9.36 -0.83 24.44
CA GLY A 280 -9.87 0.31 25.22
C GLY A 280 -11.17 0.04 25.94
N SER A 281 -11.99 -0.93 25.49
CA SER A 281 -13.25 -1.28 26.17
C SER A 281 -13.07 -1.83 27.60
N LEU A 282 -11.85 -2.31 27.91
CA LEU A 282 -11.51 -2.79 29.25
C LEU A 282 -11.32 -1.66 30.27
N LEU A 283 -11.27 -0.41 29.82
CA LEU A 283 -11.02 0.78 30.63
C LEU A 283 -12.31 1.60 30.93
N ASN A 284 -13.46 1.11 30.49
CA ASN A 284 -14.78 1.72 30.69
C ASN A 284 -15.48 1.25 31.97
#